data_82ff85a5c95203b9bb037f1a32aa767d
#
_entry.id   82ff85a5c95203b9bb037f1a32aa767d
#
_cell.length_a   1.000
_cell.length_b   1.000
_cell.length_c   1.000
_cell.angle_alpha   90.00
_cell.angle_beta   90.00
_cell.angle_gamma   90.00
#
_symmetry.space_group_name_H-M   'P 1'
#
loop_
_entity.id
_entity.type
_entity.pdbx_description
1 polymer ?
#
loop_
_entity_poly.entity_id
_entity_poly.type
_entity_poly.pdbx_seq_one_letter_code
_entity_poly.pdbx_strand_id
1 'polypeptide(L)'
;MFDFAADGRDEGGIQGRNNKGLVTYDRKIKKDPFYVYQAYWTTEPMIHISGSRFVDRAPGERNITVYTNCPTVTLVVNGVEAGTLEAVDHCAVFKDVALADGANTVTAKCGDVSDTATFNGVAEHNYAYDLPEGNDAANWFDDPKAREARKPLNYPEGFYSIKDKVTDLLANSETAAIIKDAMDTFAHSSMMSMMGSDKDDGEGGIMGTMRLSDMMKMAGKSFSAEVKRQLNDALTKIKKG
;
A
#
# COMPACT_ATOMS: atom_id res chain seq x y z
N MET A 1 2.64 10.19 23.25
CA MET A 1 3.10 8.87 22.80
C MET A 1 4.18 9.04 21.75
N PHE A 2 5.36 8.51 21.98
CA PHE A 2 6.48 8.60 21.03
C PHE A 2 6.64 7.31 20.26
N ASP A 3 7.37 7.45 19.20
CA ASP A 3 7.95 6.35 18.48
C ASP A 3 9.27 5.94 19.16
N PHE A 4 9.34 4.73 19.69
CA PHE A 4 10.57 4.24 20.35
C PHE A 4 11.43 3.52 19.30
N ALA A 5 12.21 4.28 18.56
CA ALA A 5 13.08 3.73 17.53
C ALA A 5 14.23 2.86 18.08
N ALA A 6 14.52 2.95 19.39
CA ALA A 6 15.72 2.36 19.99
C ALA A 6 15.46 1.02 20.72
N ASP A 7 14.29 0.44 20.65
CA ASP A 7 13.94 -0.78 21.40
C ASP A 7 14.25 -2.09 20.67
N GLY A 8 15.01 -2.03 19.58
CA GLY A 8 15.38 -3.20 18.79
C GLY A 8 14.23 -3.82 18.02
N ARG A 9 13.09 -3.12 17.90
CA ARG A 9 11.95 -3.59 17.12
C ARG A 9 12.25 -3.55 15.65
N ASP A 10 11.60 -4.45 14.96
CA ASP A 10 11.81 -4.81 13.58
C ASP A 10 10.44 -4.88 12.90
N GLU A 11 9.66 -3.80 13.00
CA GLU A 11 8.33 -3.75 12.41
C GLU A 11 8.46 -3.47 10.89
N GLY A 12 7.88 -4.36 10.10
CA GLY A 12 7.95 -4.30 8.65
C GLY A 12 9.28 -4.75 8.06
N GLY A 13 10.04 -5.59 8.79
CA GLY A 13 11.31 -6.11 8.31
C GLY A 13 12.42 -5.05 8.21
N ILE A 14 12.21 -3.87 8.79
CA ILE A 14 13.21 -2.79 8.84
C ILE A 14 13.68 -2.62 10.26
N GLN A 15 14.96 -2.89 10.49
CA GLN A 15 15.58 -2.77 11.81
C GLN A 15 15.38 -1.37 12.40
N GLY A 16 14.97 -1.32 13.67
CA GLY A 16 14.73 -0.07 14.41
C GLY A 16 13.45 0.67 14.00
N ARG A 17 12.59 0.07 13.16
CA ARG A 17 11.32 0.67 12.76
C ARG A 17 10.23 0.35 13.76
N ASN A 18 9.49 1.37 14.16
CA ASN A 18 8.29 1.26 14.96
C ASN A 18 7.12 1.98 14.27
N ASN A 19 6.05 1.24 13.95
CA ASN A 19 4.87 1.80 13.30
C ASN A 19 3.90 2.47 14.29
N LYS A 20 4.15 2.38 15.58
CA LYS A 20 3.35 2.99 16.65
C LYS A 20 3.82 4.41 16.95
N GLY A 21 3.08 5.10 17.80
CA GLY A 21 3.39 6.46 18.20
C GLY A 21 2.81 7.53 17.29
N LEU A 22 2.81 8.77 17.78
CA LEU A 22 2.22 9.92 17.10
C LEU A 22 3.30 10.80 16.45
N VAL A 23 4.51 10.75 16.97
CA VAL A 23 5.67 11.52 16.50
C VAL A 23 6.88 10.61 16.42
N THR A 24 7.84 10.94 15.57
CA THR A 24 9.12 10.22 15.51
C THR A 24 9.91 10.40 16.82
N TYR A 25 10.87 9.49 17.07
CA TYR A 25 11.71 9.51 18.27
C TYR A 25 12.42 10.84 18.46
N ASP A 26 12.95 11.43 17.40
CA ASP A 26 13.60 12.75 17.39
C ASP A 26 12.61 13.93 17.45
N ARG A 27 11.30 13.63 17.48
CA ARG A 27 10.17 14.58 17.54
C ARG A 27 10.09 15.57 16.38
N LYS A 28 10.81 15.33 15.28
CA LYS A 28 10.81 16.23 14.12
C LYS A 28 9.60 16.03 13.22
N ILE A 29 9.07 14.79 13.16
CA ILE A 29 7.97 14.44 12.27
C ILE A 29 6.74 14.08 13.10
N LYS A 30 5.64 14.76 12.85
CA LYS A 30 4.31 14.38 13.29
C LYS A 30 3.75 13.39 12.27
N LYS A 31 3.29 12.23 12.74
CA LYS A 31 2.65 11.20 11.89
C LYS A 31 1.17 11.55 11.71
N ASP A 32 0.52 10.99 10.69
CA ASP A 32 -0.91 11.24 10.46
C ASP A 32 -1.81 11.01 11.70
N PRO A 33 -1.60 9.97 12.54
CA PRO A 33 -2.36 9.81 13.78
C PRO A 33 -2.25 10.99 14.76
N PHE A 34 -1.15 11.77 14.72
CA PHE A 34 -1.04 12.98 15.54
C PHE A 34 -2.14 13.97 15.19
N TYR A 35 -2.41 14.18 13.92
CA TYR A 35 -3.41 15.14 13.46
C TYR A 35 -4.84 14.65 13.70
N VAL A 36 -5.07 13.33 13.72
CA VAL A 36 -6.35 12.77 14.17
C VAL A 36 -6.61 13.17 15.63
N TYR A 37 -5.64 12.90 16.53
CA TYR A 37 -5.80 13.29 17.93
C TYR A 37 -5.90 14.82 18.11
N GLN A 38 -5.16 15.58 17.32
CA GLN A 38 -5.26 17.04 17.37
C GLN A 38 -6.67 17.50 16.99
N ALA A 39 -7.29 16.93 15.93
CA ALA A 39 -8.64 17.26 15.51
C ALA A 39 -9.68 17.03 16.62
N TYR A 40 -9.53 15.98 17.43
CA TYR A 40 -10.44 15.68 18.53
C TYR A 40 -10.18 16.53 19.79
N TRP A 41 -8.94 16.96 20.02
CA TRP A 41 -8.57 17.52 21.33
C TRP A 41 -8.35 19.04 21.33
N THR A 42 -8.15 19.66 20.17
CA THR A 42 -8.00 21.12 20.11
C THR A 42 -9.32 21.82 19.83
N THR A 43 -9.48 23.00 20.43
CA THR A 43 -10.56 23.93 20.10
C THR A 43 -10.14 24.94 19.03
N GLU A 44 -8.85 25.12 18.82
CA GLU A 44 -8.35 25.97 17.75
C GLU A 44 -8.61 25.30 16.37
N PRO A 45 -9.11 26.06 15.39
CA PRO A 45 -9.33 25.51 14.05
C PRO A 45 -8.07 24.87 13.49
N MET A 46 -8.19 23.62 13.02
CA MET A 46 -7.09 22.88 12.41
C MET A 46 -7.53 22.10 11.19
N ILE A 47 -6.63 21.92 10.25
CA ILE A 47 -6.83 21.13 9.06
C ILE A 47 -5.50 20.47 8.66
N HIS A 48 -5.53 19.23 8.19
CA HIS A 48 -4.36 18.49 7.75
C HIS A 48 -4.69 17.50 6.63
N ILE A 49 -3.93 17.56 5.53
CA ILE A 49 -4.00 16.61 4.42
C ILE A 49 -3.18 15.38 4.78
N SER A 50 -3.86 14.26 5.01
CA SER A 50 -3.23 12.98 5.36
C SER A 50 -2.43 12.39 4.20
N GLY A 51 -1.37 11.65 4.54
CA GLY A 51 -0.56 10.93 3.57
C GLY A 51 0.25 11.83 2.64
N SER A 52 0.49 13.08 3.00
CA SER A 52 1.24 14.06 2.18
C SER A 52 2.69 13.65 1.86
N ARG A 53 3.22 12.65 2.58
CA ARG A 53 4.56 12.07 2.31
C ARG A 53 4.56 11.02 1.20
N PHE A 54 3.42 10.47 0.87
CA PHE A 54 3.25 9.53 -0.25
C PHE A 54 2.82 10.33 -1.47
N VAL A 55 3.78 10.99 -2.09
CA VAL A 55 3.51 12.02 -3.11
C VAL A 55 2.99 11.46 -4.42
N ASP A 56 3.43 10.27 -4.84
CA ASP A 56 3.00 9.66 -6.10
C ASP A 56 1.64 8.99 -5.93
N ARG A 57 0.70 9.30 -6.82
CA ARG A 57 -0.69 8.86 -6.79
C ARG A 57 -1.10 8.28 -8.13
N ALA A 58 -1.18 6.96 -8.21
CA ALA A 58 -1.69 6.24 -9.36
C ALA A 58 -3.23 6.31 -9.45
N PRO A 59 -3.84 5.96 -10.59
CA PRO A 59 -5.28 5.75 -10.68
C PRO A 59 -5.74 4.76 -9.59
N GLY A 60 -6.86 5.10 -8.91
CA GLY A 60 -7.35 4.33 -7.76
C GLY A 60 -6.73 4.71 -6.39
N GLU A 61 -5.64 5.47 -6.38
CA GLU A 61 -4.97 5.94 -5.16
C GLU A 61 -5.18 7.45 -4.90
N ARG A 62 -6.05 8.09 -5.69
CA ARG A 62 -6.28 9.54 -5.69
C ARG A 62 -7.35 9.98 -4.69
N ASN A 63 -7.53 9.21 -3.63
CA ASN A 63 -8.36 9.64 -2.51
C ASN A 63 -7.55 10.58 -1.62
N ILE A 64 -8.11 11.76 -1.34
CA ILE A 64 -7.50 12.75 -0.44
C ILE A 64 -8.30 12.76 0.86
N THR A 65 -7.65 12.35 1.93
CA THR A 65 -8.21 12.36 3.28
C THR A 65 -7.73 13.61 4.01
N VAL A 66 -8.64 14.32 4.63
CA VAL A 66 -8.36 15.54 5.39
C VAL A 66 -8.88 15.38 6.81
N TYR A 67 -8.01 15.56 7.80
CA TYR A 67 -8.36 15.61 9.22
C TYR A 67 -8.59 17.07 9.65
N THR A 68 -9.68 17.31 10.36
CA THR A 68 -10.05 18.67 10.78
C THR A 68 -11.05 18.65 11.93
N ASN A 69 -11.07 19.72 12.74
CA ASN A 69 -12.15 19.98 13.68
C ASN A 69 -13.18 20.99 13.15
N CYS A 70 -13.06 21.38 11.90
CA CYS A 70 -14.05 22.23 11.24
C CYS A 70 -15.22 21.41 10.68
N PRO A 71 -16.44 22.01 10.56
CA PRO A 71 -17.60 21.27 10.09
C PRO A 71 -17.54 20.91 8.58
N THR A 72 -16.86 21.73 7.78
CA THR A 72 -16.76 21.54 6.33
C THR A 72 -15.35 21.79 5.83
N VAL A 73 -14.98 21.10 4.76
CA VAL A 73 -13.68 21.22 4.08
C VAL A 73 -13.92 21.47 2.61
N THR A 74 -13.26 22.48 2.05
CA THR A 74 -13.17 22.71 0.61
C THR A 74 -11.80 22.26 0.12
N LEU A 75 -11.79 21.39 -0.90
CA LEU A 75 -10.57 20.96 -1.57
C LEU A 75 -10.36 21.73 -2.86
N VAL A 76 -9.14 22.22 -3.07
CA VAL A 76 -8.71 22.95 -4.27
C VAL A 76 -7.53 22.22 -4.87
N VAL A 77 -7.59 21.91 -6.16
CA VAL A 77 -6.51 21.26 -6.92
C VAL A 77 -6.05 22.19 -8.03
N ASN A 78 -4.78 22.53 -8.04
CA ASN A 78 -4.17 23.43 -9.03
C ASN A 78 -4.95 24.77 -9.18
N GLY A 79 -5.48 25.29 -8.06
CA GLY A 79 -6.24 26.53 -8.04
C GLY A 79 -7.72 26.38 -8.41
N VAL A 80 -8.17 25.18 -8.79
CA VAL A 80 -9.58 24.90 -9.12
C VAL A 80 -10.24 24.15 -7.96
N GLU A 81 -11.42 24.58 -7.53
CA GLU A 81 -12.20 23.89 -6.51
C GLU A 81 -12.61 22.50 -7.00
N ALA A 82 -12.22 21.47 -6.27
CA ALA A 82 -12.59 20.08 -6.54
C ALA A 82 -13.88 19.66 -5.80
N GLY A 83 -14.26 20.39 -4.77
CA GLY A 83 -15.51 20.19 -4.04
C GLY A 83 -15.42 20.60 -2.58
N THR A 84 -16.59 20.58 -1.92
CA THR A 84 -16.74 20.84 -0.48
C THR A 84 -17.48 19.68 0.16
N LEU A 85 -16.95 19.14 1.26
CA LEU A 85 -17.54 18.04 2.02
C LEU A 85 -17.71 18.42 3.49
N GLU A 86 -18.74 17.86 4.12
CA GLU A 86 -18.84 17.84 5.58
C GLU A 86 -17.82 16.90 6.17
N ALA A 87 -17.19 17.29 7.28
CA ALA A 87 -16.32 16.43 8.04
C ALA A 87 -17.16 15.54 8.97
N VAL A 88 -17.06 14.23 8.80
CA VAL A 88 -17.69 13.23 9.67
C VAL A 88 -16.59 12.63 10.55
N ASP A 89 -16.82 12.62 11.86
CA ASP A 89 -15.82 12.15 12.84
C ASP A 89 -14.44 12.79 12.63
N HIS A 90 -14.40 14.08 12.42
CA HIS A 90 -13.19 14.86 12.17
C HIS A 90 -12.44 14.48 10.89
N CYS A 91 -13.11 13.88 9.92
CA CYS A 91 -12.52 13.41 8.68
C CYS A 91 -13.39 13.75 7.48
N ALA A 92 -12.77 14.26 6.41
CA ALA A 92 -13.39 14.43 5.09
C ALA A 92 -12.58 13.63 4.06
N VAL A 93 -13.24 12.77 3.27
CA VAL A 93 -12.57 11.93 2.26
C VAL A 93 -13.09 12.29 0.87
N PHE A 94 -12.24 12.97 0.10
CA PHE A 94 -12.48 13.26 -1.31
C PHE A 94 -12.04 12.06 -2.14
N LYS A 95 -12.97 11.43 -2.84
CA LYS A 95 -12.72 10.23 -3.64
C LYS A 95 -12.33 10.59 -5.06
N ASP A 96 -11.46 9.80 -5.66
CA ASP A 96 -11.06 9.86 -7.07
C ASP A 96 -10.72 11.28 -7.56
N VAL A 97 -9.97 12.03 -6.75
CA VAL A 97 -9.59 13.41 -7.07
C VAL A 97 -8.82 13.47 -8.39
N ALA A 98 -9.26 14.32 -9.30
CA ALA A 98 -8.62 14.50 -10.60
C ALA A 98 -7.24 15.17 -10.43
N LEU A 99 -6.17 14.39 -10.58
CA LEU A 99 -4.79 14.88 -10.63
C LEU A 99 -4.29 14.81 -12.08
N ALA A 100 -3.69 15.89 -12.55
CA ALA A 100 -2.94 15.89 -13.81
C ALA A 100 -1.68 15.04 -13.67
N ASP A 101 -1.10 14.62 -14.80
CA ASP A 101 0.21 13.96 -14.79
C ASP A 101 1.28 14.91 -14.24
N GLY A 102 2.17 14.39 -13.41
CA GLY A 102 3.18 15.16 -12.70
C GLY A 102 2.64 15.90 -11.47
N ALA A 103 3.30 17.00 -11.10
CA ALA A 103 3.06 17.70 -9.84
C ALA A 103 1.72 18.46 -9.83
N ASN A 104 0.94 18.22 -8.77
CA ASN A 104 -0.33 18.91 -8.48
C ASN A 104 -0.26 19.53 -7.09
N THR A 105 -0.68 20.78 -6.99
CA THR A 105 -0.86 21.45 -5.70
C THR A 105 -2.28 21.19 -5.20
N VAL A 106 -2.39 20.55 -4.05
CA VAL A 106 -3.67 20.26 -3.40
C VAL A 106 -3.74 21.06 -2.11
N THR A 107 -4.77 21.88 -1.98
CA THR A 107 -5.02 22.71 -0.79
C THR A 107 -6.39 22.38 -0.21
N ALA A 108 -6.40 21.99 1.07
CA ALA A 108 -7.62 21.86 1.86
C ALA A 108 -7.84 23.14 2.66
N LYS A 109 -9.08 23.65 2.69
CA LYS A 109 -9.45 24.90 3.36
C LYS A 109 -10.66 24.71 4.27
N CYS A 110 -10.60 25.41 5.41
CA CYS A 110 -11.74 25.55 6.31
C CYS A 110 -11.69 26.93 6.98
N GLY A 111 -12.58 27.85 6.63
CA GLY A 111 -12.52 29.23 7.06
C GLY A 111 -11.16 29.85 6.74
N ASP A 112 -10.47 30.36 7.77
CA ASP A 112 -9.17 31.03 7.63
C ASP A 112 -7.96 30.06 7.70
N VAL A 113 -8.21 28.78 7.96
CA VAL A 113 -7.13 27.79 8.03
C VAL A 113 -7.03 26.97 6.77
N SER A 114 -5.82 26.63 6.36
CA SER A 114 -5.55 25.79 5.19
C SER A 114 -4.32 24.94 5.39
N ASP A 115 -4.29 23.79 4.70
CA ASP A 115 -3.11 22.96 4.54
C ASP A 115 -2.89 22.67 3.06
N THR A 116 -1.63 22.57 2.64
CA THR A 116 -1.28 22.37 1.23
C THR A 116 -0.25 21.26 1.12
N ALA A 117 -0.51 20.33 0.20
CA ALA A 117 0.38 19.25 -0.16
C ALA A 117 0.62 19.22 -1.67
N THR A 118 1.75 18.65 -2.08
CA THR A 118 2.02 18.36 -3.49
C THR A 118 1.88 16.87 -3.72
N PHE A 119 1.09 16.50 -4.73
CA PHE A 119 0.97 15.11 -5.19
C PHE A 119 1.30 15.01 -6.66
N ASN A 120 2.00 13.95 -7.04
CA ASN A 120 2.31 13.63 -8.42
C ASN A 120 1.26 12.66 -8.97
N GLY A 121 0.56 13.04 -10.02
CA GLY A 121 -0.22 12.10 -10.81
C GLY A 121 0.74 11.22 -11.61
N VAL A 122 0.72 9.92 -11.35
CA VAL A 122 1.54 8.91 -12.03
C VAL A 122 0.66 7.85 -12.66
N ALA A 123 1.17 7.16 -13.67
CA ALA A 123 0.42 6.11 -14.36
C ALA A 123 0.34 4.81 -13.55
N GLU A 124 1.38 4.50 -12.75
CA GLU A 124 1.52 3.26 -12.02
C GLU A 124 1.82 3.51 -10.53
N HIS A 125 1.46 2.54 -9.69
CA HIS A 125 1.76 2.57 -8.26
C HIS A 125 3.27 2.67 -7.99
N ASN A 126 3.66 3.52 -7.03
CA ASN A 126 5.04 3.59 -6.57
C ASN A 126 5.30 2.51 -5.50
N TYR A 127 5.88 1.41 -5.93
CA TYR A 127 6.17 0.26 -5.05
C TYR A 127 7.16 0.56 -3.92
N ALA A 128 7.86 1.71 -3.93
CA ALA A 128 8.67 2.13 -2.80
C ALA A 128 7.84 2.49 -1.55
N TYR A 129 6.53 2.72 -1.73
CA TYR A 129 5.60 2.98 -0.63
C TYR A 129 5.07 1.70 0.02
N ASP A 130 5.22 0.55 -0.65
CA ASP A 130 4.79 -0.71 -0.09
C ASP A 130 5.64 -1.07 1.12
N LEU A 131 4.98 -1.57 2.14
CA LEU A 131 5.70 -2.19 3.24
C LEU A 131 6.36 -3.48 2.73
N PRO A 132 7.58 -3.79 3.19
CA PRO A 132 8.18 -5.09 2.92
C PRO A 132 7.21 -6.22 3.29
N GLU A 133 7.14 -7.25 2.47
CA GLU A 133 6.33 -8.43 2.77
C GLU A 133 6.81 -9.08 4.08
N GLY A 134 5.88 -9.62 4.87
CA GLY A 134 6.19 -10.19 6.17
C GLY A 134 5.97 -9.26 7.36
N ASN A 135 5.29 -8.14 7.14
CA ASN A 135 5.10 -7.05 8.11
C ASN A 135 3.96 -7.28 9.12
N ASP A 136 3.55 -8.50 9.38
CA ASP A 136 2.65 -8.75 10.49
C ASP A 136 3.39 -8.52 11.82
N ALA A 137 2.79 -7.74 12.72
CA ALA A 137 3.36 -7.50 14.04
C ALA A 137 3.72 -8.83 14.70
N ALA A 138 5.00 -9.01 15.05
CA ALA A 138 5.45 -10.23 15.70
C ALA A 138 4.67 -10.42 16.99
N ASN A 139 3.88 -11.48 17.07
CA ASN A 139 3.24 -11.89 18.31
C ASN A 139 4.30 -12.57 19.18
N TRP A 140 4.33 -12.28 20.47
CA TRP A 140 5.23 -12.91 21.44
C TRP A 140 5.10 -14.43 21.49
N PHE A 141 3.95 -14.95 21.05
CA PHE A 141 3.59 -16.37 21.04
C PHE A 141 3.82 -17.03 19.67
N ASP A 142 4.46 -16.31 18.71
CA ASP A 142 4.69 -16.88 17.40
C ASP A 142 5.72 -18.00 17.41
N ASP A 143 5.38 -19.10 16.74
CA ASP A 143 6.29 -20.18 16.43
C ASP A 143 7.54 -19.63 15.69
N PRO A 144 8.77 -20.07 16.05
CA PRO A 144 9.99 -19.72 15.34
C PRO A 144 9.93 -19.92 13.81
N LYS A 145 9.20 -20.96 13.34
CA LYS A 145 8.98 -21.20 11.89
C LYS A 145 8.12 -20.12 11.26
N ALA A 146 7.07 -19.66 11.97
CA ALA A 146 6.25 -18.56 11.50
C ALA A 146 7.02 -17.22 11.46
N ARG A 147 7.97 -17.02 12.38
CA ARG A 147 8.89 -15.87 12.34
C ARG A 147 9.80 -15.90 11.12
N GLU A 148 10.38 -17.05 10.80
CA GLU A 148 11.23 -17.19 9.62
C GLU A 148 10.46 -16.93 8.32
N ALA A 149 9.22 -17.44 8.23
CA ALA A 149 8.35 -17.20 7.08
C ALA A 149 7.96 -15.72 6.87
N ARG A 150 8.06 -14.90 7.93
CA ARG A 150 7.74 -13.45 7.90
C ARG A 150 8.94 -12.54 7.63
N LYS A 151 10.16 -13.08 7.56
CA LYS A 151 11.33 -12.28 7.18
C LYS A 151 11.15 -11.69 5.78
N PRO A 152 11.71 -10.51 5.50
CA PRO A 152 11.65 -9.92 4.17
C PRO A 152 12.10 -10.90 3.09
N LEU A 153 11.40 -10.92 1.98
CA LEU A 153 11.77 -11.71 0.83
C LEU A 153 12.94 -11.03 0.09
N ASN A 154 13.86 -11.84 -0.40
CA ASN A 154 14.95 -11.35 -1.22
C ASN A 154 14.54 -11.30 -2.69
N TYR A 155 14.88 -10.21 -3.40
CA TYR A 155 14.58 -9.97 -4.80
C TYR A 155 15.85 -9.60 -5.55
N PRO A 156 16.76 -10.58 -5.83
CA PRO A 156 18.01 -10.30 -6.50
C PRO A 156 17.77 -9.80 -7.93
N GLU A 157 18.50 -8.76 -8.31
CA GLU A 157 18.42 -8.19 -9.65
C GLU A 157 18.82 -9.23 -10.72
N GLY A 158 18.11 -9.26 -11.84
CA GLY A 158 18.35 -10.22 -12.91
C GLY A 158 17.80 -11.63 -12.68
N PHE A 159 17.04 -11.84 -11.62
CA PHE A 159 16.38 -13.12 -11.34
C PHE A 159 14.86 -12.95 -11.31
N TYR A 160 14.15 -14.05 -11.57
CA TYR A 160 12.70 -14.06 -11.42
C TYR A 160 12.29 -14.01 -9.94
N SER A 161 11.11 -13.48 -9.68
CA SER A 161 10.54 -13.35 -8.33
C SER A 161 9.01 -13.32 -8.39
N ILE A 162 8.34 -13.36 -7.25
CA ILE A 162 6.88 -13.17 -7.19
C ILE A 162 6.43 -11.77 -7.59
N LYS A 163 7.35 -10.81 -7.74
CA LYS A 163 7.06 -9.45 -8.24
C LYS A 163 6.96 -9.36 -9.76
N ASP A 164 7.32 -10.40 -10.48
CA ASP A 164 7.21 -10.43 -11.93
C ASP A 164 5.78 -10.69 -12.38
N LYS A 165 5.45 -10.25 -13.60
CA LYS A 165 4.13 -10.47 -14.20
C LYS A 165 3.91 -11.95 -14.44
N VAL A 166 2.69 -12.40 -14.28
CA VAL A 166 2.32 -13.80 -14.49
C VAL A 166 2.64 -14.23 -15.94
N THR A 167 2.42 -13.34 -16.92
CA THR A 167 2.82 -13.59 -18.33
C THR A 167 4.29 -13.89 -18.50
N ASP A 168 5.16 -13.12 -17.81
CA ASP A 168 6.61 -13.28 -17.94
C ASP A 168 7.07 -14.59 -17.28
N LEU A 169 6.44 -14.97 -16.16
CA LEU A 169 6.69 -16.22 -15.47
C LEU A 169 6.18 -17.44 -16.26
N LEU A 170 5.09 -17.31 -16.99
CA LEU A 170 4.55 -18.37 -17.84
C LEU A 170 5.33 -18.54 -19.15
N ALA A 171 5.97 -17.47 -19.63
CA ALA A 171 6.80 -17.52 -20.85
C ALA A 171 8.08 -18.34 -20.68
N ASN A 172 8.57 -18.54 -19.48
CA ASN A 172 9.73 -19.37 -19.17
C ASN A 172 9.27 -20.73 -18.62
N SER A 173 9.72 -21.84 -19.20
CA SER A 173 9.27 -23.19 -18.85
C SER A 173 9.58 -23.59 -17.40
N GLU A 174 10.71 -23.13 -16.84
CA GLU A 174 11.12 -23.47 -15.48
C GLU A 174 10.24 -22.71 -14.46
N THR A 175 10.01 -21.41 -14.69
CA THR A 175 9.17 -20.61 -13.80
C THR A 175 7.70 -21.01 -13.93
N ALA A 176 7.23 -21.35 -15.13
CA ALA A 176 5.87 -21.84 -15.37
C ALA A 176 5.57 -23.12 -14.55
N ALA A 177 6.54 -24.04 -14.47
CA ALA A 177 6.39 -25.26 -13.67
C ALA A 177 6.26 -24.94 -12.16
N ILE A 178 7.03 -23.95 -11.67
CA ILE A 178 7.02 -23.55 -10.25
C ILE A 178 5.68 -22.89 -9.86
N ILE A 179 5.12 -22.04 -10.72
CA ILE A 179 3.91 -21.30 -10.38
C ILE A 179 2.61 -22.03 -10.69
N LYS A 180 2.67 -23.18 -11.36
CA LYS A 180 1.47 -23.96 -11.75
C LYS A 180 0.57 -24.25 -10.54
N ASP A 181 1.12 -24.78 -9.47
CA ASP A 181 0.35 -25.10 -8.26
C ASP A 181 -0.25 -23.83 -7.60
N ALA A 182 0.48 -22.71 -7.69
CA ALA A 182 -0.02 -21.43 -7.20
C ALA A 182 -1.20 -20.92 -8.06
N MET A 183 -1.13 -21.08 -9.37
CA MET A 183 -2.21 -20.74 -10.29
C MET A 183 -3.44 -21.61 -10.05
N ASP A 184 -3.27 -22.91 -9.85
CA ASP A 184 -4.37 -23.83 -9.54
C ASP A 184 -5.02 -23.47 -8.20
N THR A 185 -4.23 -23.12 -7.18
CA THR A 185 -4.74 -22.66 -5.88
C THR A 185 -5.55 -21.37 -6.03
N PHE A 186 -5.07 -20.42 -6.84
CA PHE A 186 -5.80 -19.19 -7.13
C PHE A 186 -7.11 -19.43 -7.85
N ALA A 187 -7.11 -20.29 -8.89
CA ALA A 187 -8.29 -20.64 -9.65
C ALA A 187 -9.42 -21.24 -8.78
N HIS A 188 -9.06 -21.94 -7.71
CA HIS A 188 -10.01 -22.52 -6.74
C HIS A 188 -10.34 -21.57 -5.57
N SER A 189 -9.81 -20.35 -5.54
CA SER A 189 -10.12 -19.39 -4.47
C SER A 189 -11.54 -18.83 -4.62
N SER A 190 -12.15 -18.45 -3.48
CA SER A 190 -13.52 -17.88 -3.42
C SER A 190 -13.68 -16.65 -4.34
N MET A 191 -12.60 -15.98 -4.69
CA MET A 191 -12.62 -14.77 -5.50
C MET A 191 -12.88 -15.06 -6.98
N MET A 192 -12.33 -16.17 -7.53
CA MET A 192 -12.63 -16.60 -8.90
C MET A 192 -14.10 -16.99 -9.08
N SER A 193 -14.73 -17.59 -8.06
CA SER A 193 -16.16 -17.93 -8.13
C SER A 193 -17.07 -16.68 -8.13
N MET A 194 -16.58 -15.53 -7.64
CA MET A 194 -17.31 -14.25 -7.64
C MET A 194 -17.12 -13.44 -8.94
N MET A 195 -16.02 -13.64 -9.67
CA MET A 195 -15.72 -12.89 -10.89
C MET A 195 -16.40 -13.43 -12.16
N GLY A 196 -17.16 -14.52 -12.06
CA GLY A 196 -17.87 -15.11 -13.20
C GLY A 196 -16.92 -15.77 -14.22
N SER A 197 -17.28 -16.94 -14.68
CA SER A 197 -16.53 -17.68 -15.70
C SER A 197 -16.78 -17.10 -17.10
N ASP A 198 -16.28 -15.91 -17.41
CA ASP A 198 -16.12 -15.51 -18.79
C ASP A 198 -14.94 -16.26 -19.39
N LYS A 199 -15.27 -17.34 -20.10
CA LYS A 199 -14.36 -18.33 -20.68
C LYS A 199 -13.70 -17.90 -21.98
N ASP A 200 -13.67 -16.62 -22.34
CA ASP A 200 -13.32 -16.21 -23.71
C ASP A 200 -12.22 -15.13 -23.82
N ASP A 201 -11.42 -14.91 -22.79
CA ASP A 201 -10.24 -14.05 -22.94
C ASP A 201 -9.00 -14.92 -23.15
N GLY A 202 -8.54 -14.94 -24.42
CA GLY A 202 -7.33 -15.65 -24.85
C GLY A 202 -6.10 -15.29 -24.00
N GLU A 203 -4.98 -16.01 -24.16
CA GLU A 203 -3.70 -15.98 -23.43
C GLU A 203 -3.12 -14.58 -23.14
N GLY A 204 -3.82 -13.70 -22.47
CA GLY A 204 -3.41 -12.33 -22.19
C GLY A 204 -4.39 -11.50 -21.39
N GLY A 205 -5.43 -12.09 -20.82
CA GLY A 205 -6.42 -11.39 -20.01
C GLY A 205 -5.80 -10.59 -18.87
N ILE A 206 -6.58 -9.70 -18.23
CA ILE A 206 -6.18 -8.81 -17.11
C ILE A 206 -5.31 -9.53 -16.08
N MET A 207 -5.57 -10.81 -15.81
CA MET A 207 -4.80 -11.63 -14.87
C MET A 207 -3.36 -11.91 -15.32
N GLY A 208 -3.10 -12.01 -16.62
CA GLY A 208 -1.75 -12.25 -17.15
C GLY A 208 -0.82 -11.04 -16.95
N THR A 209 -1.36 -9.83 -16.95
CA THR A 209 -0.60 -8.60 -16.75
C THR A 209 -0.33 -8.27 -15.29
N MET A 210 -1.03 -8.94 -14.36
CA MET A 210 -0.82 -8.78 -12.92
C MET A 210 0.48 -9.44 -12.46
N ARG A 211 1.06 -8.91 -11.39
CA ARG A 211 2.18 -9.57 -10.70
C ARG A 211 1.68 -10.76 -9.91
N LEU A 212 2.50 -11.79 -9.81
CA LEU A 212 2.16 -12.97 -9.01
C LEU A 212 1.86 -12.60 -7.55
N SER A 213 2.64 -11.68 -6.96
CA SER A 213 2.42 -11.18 -5.59
C SER A 213 1.05 -10.54 -5.40
N ASP A 214 0.54 -9.80 -6.39
CA ASP A 214 -0.75 -9.12 -6.28
C ASP A 214 -1.90 -10.12 -6.42
N MET A 215 -1.77 -11.08 -7.31
CA MET A 215 -2.68 -12.21 -7.42
C MET A 215 -2.76 -12.99 -6.09
N MET A 216 -1.62 -13.25 -5.45
CA MET A 216 -1.57 -13.92 -4.14
C MET A 216 -2.22 -13.09 -3.02
N LYS A 217 -2.09 -11.75 -3.05
CA LYS A 217 -2.80 -10.85 -2.12
C LYS A 217 -4.32 -10.94 -2.29
N MET A 218 -4.80 -10.95 -3.54
CA MET A 218 -6.23 -11.08 -3.84
C MET A 218 -6.82 -12.40 -3.38
N ALA A 219 -6.10 -13.50 -3.50
CA ALA A 219 -6.51 -14.80 -2.99
C ALA A 219 -6.51 -14.91 -1.44
N GLY A 220 -6.00 -13.91 -0.75
CA GLY A 220 -6.07 -13.76 0.70
C GLY A 220 -5.44 -14.92 1.46
N LYS A 221 -6.23 -15.55 2.35
CA LYS A 221 -5.75 -16.64 3.22
C LYS A 221 -5.31 -17.92 2.48
N SER A 222 -5.61 -18.05 1.21
CA SER A 222 -5.20 -19.21 0.39
C SER A 222 -3.67 -19.29 0.22
N PHE A 223 -2.98 -18.16 0.37
CA PHE A 223 -1.51 -18.10 0.31
C PHE A 223 -0.92 -17.65 1.63
N SER A 224 -0.38 -18.61 2.39
CA SER A 224 0.34 -18.29 3.62
C SER A 224 1.69 -17.58 3.32
N ALA A 225 2.23 -16.89 4.33
CA ALA A 225 3.57 -16.27 4.22
C ALA A 225 4.67 -17.30 3.86
N GLU A 226 4.51 -18.53 4.34
CA GLU A 226 5.42 -19.63 4.04
C GLU A 226 5.37 -20.02 2.56
N VAL A 227 4.17 -20.17 1.97
CA VAL A 227 4.01 -20.47 0.54
C VAL A 227 4.59 -19.38 -0.33
N LYS A 228 4.36 -18.10 0.01
CA LYS A 228 4.94 -16.96 -0.71
C LYS A 228 6.47 -17.00 -0.68
N ARG A 229 7.06 -17.31 0.46
CA ARG A 229 8.52 -17.47 0.60
C ARG A 229 9.05 -18.61 -0.25
N GLN A 230 8.46 -19.79 -0.15
CA GLN A 230 8.88 -20.97 -0.93
C GLN A 230 8.84 -20.69 -2.43
N LEU A 231 7.79 -20.07 -2.93
CA LEU A 231 7.65 -19.68 -4.34
C LEU A 231 8.71 -18.64 -4.73
N ASN A 232 8.90 -17.60 -3.92
CA ASN A 232 9.92 -16.60 -4.21
C ASN A 232 11.33 -17.19 -4.21
N ASP A 233 11.68 -18.02 -3.22
CA ASP A 233 12.99 -18.65 -3.11
C ASP A 233 13.24 -19.65 -4.25
N ALA A 234 12.20 -20.25 -4.81
CA ALA A 234 12.32 -21.08 -6.01
C ALA A 234 12.56 -20.23 -7.26
N LEU A 235 11.80 -19.16 -7.45
CA LEU A 235 11.91 -18.26 -8.61
C LEU A 235 13.25 -17.52 -8.65
N THR A 236 13.78 -17.09 -7.50
CA THR A 236 15.05 -16.35 -7.40
C THR A 236 16.29 -17.20 -7.71
N LYS A 237 16.13 -18.47 -7.99
CA LYS A 237 17.22 -19.35 -8.53
C LYS A 237 17.32 -19.30 -10.04
N ILE A 238 16.32 -18.75 -10.74
CA ILE A 238 16.24 -18.73 -12.20
C ILE A 238 16.57 -17.33 -12.69
N LYS A 239 17.59 -17.22 -13.54
CA LYS A 239 17.96 -15.93 -14.16
C LYS A 239 16.97 -15.54 -15.26
N LYS A 240 16.69 -14.26 -15.34
CA LYS A 240 16.03 -13.66 -16.49
C LYS A 240 17.00 -13.72 -17.68
N GLY A 241 16.50 -14.20 -18.81
CA GLY A 241 17.28 -14.26 -20.05
C GLY A 241 17.49 -12.88 -20.66
#